data_f265b01b79130bdd9a0228559fead653
#
_entry.id   f265b01b79130bdd9a0228559fead653
#
_cell.length_a   1.000
_cell.length_b   1.000
_cell.length_c   1.000
_cell.angle_alpha   90.00
_cell.angle_beta   90.00
_cell.angle_gamma   90.00
#
_symmetry.space_group_name_H-M   'P 1'
#
loop_
_entity.id
_entity.type
_entity.pdbx_description
1 polymer ?
#
loop_
_entity_poly.entity_id
_entity_poly.type
_entity_poly.pdbx_seq_one_letter_code
_entity_poly.pdbx_strand_id
1 'polypeptide(L)'
;MSELVVGIDAGTTRVKALAVDLSGVVLAEAAVPTPWIRSGAEAQMDPDQLIASVQEVLNGLLKAPAWPSDGRVIGIGVTSMAEAGVLVGPSGDAVAPAIAFHDPRGRSDLIKQAIDRETFHGHVGMRLNNKPSVAKILWLQENVASAKSATTYLSIAEWIVYRLGGEQVSEISLVSRTGLFDVVERVPWQATLDLVGNLLPGPVTIAGESCGNATNVPESMRGAALTATGMDHQSAAFACGAATTGALFDSMGTAEALLRFAPGPLPREELVRLAERDVAVLWSVIPDHVCVLGALVTGLSLERIRQLLGVETFEQRADLAQRALDAQTGGLQLADVGHTGLSISGVDDDATPAGLWRMGVTHLVDLGQELLHFMEAASAPRQRTVLAGGWVHDAMVVQAKRDAIGEFKVSEINEAGALGAAMFGAIAAGAMQRPAANAAPRWPNAS
;
A
#
# COMPACT_ATOMS: atom_id res chain seq x y z
N MET A 1 31.14 15.36 -1.81
CA MET A 1 30.23 14.27 -2.22
C MET A 1 28.83 14.66 -1.77
N SER A 2 27.93 14.67 -2.72
CA SER A 2 26.52 15.00 -2.47
C SER A 2 25.82 13.75 -1.93
N GLU A 3 25.37 13.77 -0.69
CA GLU A 3 24.65 12.64 -0.07
C GLU A 3 23.20 12.60 -0.54
N LEU A 4 22.77 11.42 -0.97
CA LEU A 4 21.44 11.15 -1.51
C LEU A 4 20.82 9.98 -0.77
N VAL A 5 19.50 9.91 -0.82
CA VAL A 5 18.74 8.73 -0.43
C VAL A 5 17.85 8.27 -1.57
N VAL A 6 17.59 6.97 -1.63
CA VAL A 6 16.74 6.37 -2.66
C VAL A 6 15.52 5.73 -1.99
N GLY A 7 14.35 5.99 -2.55
CA GLY A 7 13.12 5.28 -2.22
C GLY A 7 12.66 4.44 -3.39
N ILE A 8 12.36 3.17 -3.13
CA ILE A 8 11.80 2.23 -4.10
C ILE A 8 10.37 1.90 -3.67
N ASP A 9 9.42 2.00 -4.60
CA ASP A 9 8.04 1.58 -4.44
C ASP A 9 7.71 0.48 -5.46
N ALA A 10 7.59 -0.75 -4.97
CA ALA A 10 7.15 -1.89 -5.77
C ALA A 10 5.62 -2.02 -5.71
N GLY A 11 4.94 -1.12 -6.41
CA GLY A 11 3.48 -1.05 -6.47
C GLY A 11 2.86 -2.07 -7.42
N THR A 12 1.53 -2.18 -7.40
CA THR A 12 0.77 -3.15 -8.22
C THR A 12 0.91 -2.90 -9.72
N THR A 13 1.10 -1.66 -10.15
CA THR A 13 1.12 -1.28 -11.56
C THR A 13 2.53 -1.00 -12.06
N ARG A 14 3.37 -0.40 -11.23
CA ARG A 14 4.73 0.03 -11.60
C ARG A 14 5.68 -0.19 -10.43
N VAL A 15 6.92 -0.55 -10.76
CA VAL A 15 8.08 -0.40 -9.88
C VAL A 15 8.66 0.98 -10.14
N LYS A 16 8.82 1.78 -9.08
CA LYS A 16 9.29 3.16 -9.15
C LYS A 16 10.46 3.38 -8.22
N ALA A 17 11.33 4.32 -8.57
CA ALA A 17 12.40 4.77 -7.68
C ALA A 17 12.56 6.29 -7.76
N LEU A 18 12.84 6.91 -6.63
CA LEU A 18 13.21 8.32 -6.49
C LEU A 18 14.59 8.44 -5.87
N ALA A 19 15.40 9.36 -6.37
CA ALA A 19 16.60 9.85 -5.69
C ALA A 19 16.34 11.26 -5.14
N VAL A 20 16.60 11.43 -3.86
CA VAL A 20 16.24 12.64 -3.11
C VAL A 20 17.47 13.13 -2.37
N ASP A 21 17.72 14.44 -2.34
CA ASP A 21 18.74 15.03 -1.49
C ASP A 21 18.25 15.20 -0.04
N LEU A 22 19.15 15.56 0.87
CA LEU A 22 18.79 15.73 2.29
C LEU A 22 17.97 17.00 2.58
N SER A 23 17.66 17.81 1.58
CA SER A 23 16.69 18.92 1.68
C SER A 23 15.28 18.51 1.26
N GLY A 24 15.12 17.30 0.69
CA GLY A 24 13.84 16.77 0.22
C GLY A 24 13.57 17.04 -1.25
N VAL A 25 14.55 17.56 -2.00
CA VAL A 25 14.41 17.79 -3.44
C VAL A 25 14.60 16.48 -4.20
N VAL A 26 13.62 16.12 -5.01
CA VAL A 26 13.70 14.97 -5.93
C VAL A 26 14.61 15.35 -7.10
N LEU A 27 15.73 14.65 -7.22
CA LEU A 27 16.73 14.88 -8.27
C LEU A 27 16.57 13.93 -9.46
N ALA A 28 16.02 12.74 -9.22
CA ALA A 28 15.79 11.76 -10.27
C ALA A 28 14.59 10.89 -9.94
N GLU A 29 13.87 10.46 -10.98
CA GLU A 29 12.84 9.44 -10.89
C GLU A 29 12.97 8.45 -12.05
N ALA A 30 12.59 7.21 -11.80
CA ALA A 30 12.51 6.17 -12.81
C ALA A 30 11.35 5.22 -12.48
N ALA A 31 10.70 4.70 -13.51
CA ALA A 31 9.60 3.79 -13.32
C ALA A 31 9.46 2.84 -14.50
N VAL A 32 9.18 1.56 -14.19
CA VAL A 32 8.88 0.51 -15.17
C VAL A 32 7.58 -0.20 -14.78
N PRO A 33 6.88 -0.85 -15.71
CA PRO A 33 5.74 -1.69 -15.35
C PRO A 33 6.14 -2.80 -14.37
N THR A 34 5.28 -3.13 -13.40
CA THR A 34 5.46 -4.33 -12.58
C THR A 34 5.29 -5.57 -13.45
N PRO A 35 6.21 -6.56 -13.39
CA PRO A 35 6.29 -7.64 -14.38
C PRO A 35 5.24 -8.74 -14.16
N TRP A 36 3.96 -8.38 -14.06
CA TRP A 36 2.86 -9.33 -13.90
C TRP A 36 2.59 -10.12 -15.18
N ILE A 37 2.53 -11.43 -15.05
CA ILE A 37 1.94 -12.34 -16.03
C ILE A 37 0.46 -12.52 -15.63
N ARG A 38 -0.45 -12.13 -16.51
CA ARG A 38 -1.89 -12.12 -16.26
C ARG A 38 -2.60 -13.15 -17.13
N SER A 39 -3.57 -13.86 -16.53
CA SER A 39 -4.47 -14.78 -17.22
C SER A 39 -5.87 -14.64 -16.61
N GLY A 40 -6.76 -13.92 -17.29
CA GLY A 40 -8.07 -13.55 -16.74
C GLY A 40 -7.93 -12.74 -15.44
N ALA A 41 -8.47 -13.25 -14.34
CA ALA A 41 -8.37 -12.63 -13.02
C ALA A 41 -7.07 -12.99 -12.26
N GLU A 42 -6.32 -13.98 -12.77
CA GLU A 42 -5.07 -14.41 -12.16
C GLU A 42 -3.92 -13.46 -12.52
N ALA A 43 -3.03 -13.20 -11.55
CA ALA A 43 -1.85 -12.38 -11.73
C ALA A 43 -0.70 -12.94 -10.87
N GLN A 44 0.40 -13.29 -11.51
CA GLN A 44 1.61 -13.75 -10.85
C GLN A 44 2.84 -13.14 -11.51
N MET A 45 3.97 -13.13 -10.82
CA MET A 45 5.24 -12.69 -11.40
C MET A 45 6.38 -13.62 -10.99
N ASP A 46 7.38 -13.66 -11.83
CA ASP A 46 8.68 -14.25 -11.50
C ASP A 46 9.41 -13.28 -10.55
N PRO A 47 9.80 -13.71 -9.33
CA PRO A 47 10.54 -12.86 -8.40
C PRO A 47 11.87 -12.33 -8.93
N ASP A 48 12.55 -13.06 -9.84
CA ASP A 48 13.81 -12.59 -10.43
C ASP A 48 13.57 -11.51 -11.50
N GLN A 49 12.44 -11.56 -12.23
CA GLN A 49 12.03 -10.46 -13.11
C GLN A 49 11.69 -9.18 -12.33
N LEU A 50 11.13 -9.31 -11.12
CA LEU A 50 10.94 -8.16 -10.25
C LEU A 50 12.29 -7.51 -9.87
N ILE A 51 13.30 -8.31 -9.53
CA ILE A 51 14.64 -7.79 -9.21
C ILE A 51 15.27 -7.14 -10.45
N ALA A 52 15.10 -7.72 -11.64
CA ALA A 52 15.54 -7.08 -12.88
C ALA A 52 14.87 -5.70 -13.08
N SER A 53 13.57 -5.57 -12.81
CA SER A 53 12.84 -4.30 -12.85
C SER A 53 13.38 -3.30 -11.83
N VAL A 54 13.71 -3.74 -10.60
CA VAL A 54 14.35 -2.90 -9.58
C VAL A 54 15.72 -2.41 -10.06
N GLN A 55 16.55 -3.28 -10.63
CA GLN A 55 17.85 -2.88 -11.17
C GLN A 55 17.71 -1.88 -12.34
N GLU A 56 16.68 -2.06 -13.18
CA GLU A 56 16.39 -1.14 -14.28
C GLU A 56 16.06 0.27 -13.77
N VAL A 57 15.19 0.42 -12.76
CA VAL A 57 14.86 1.74 -12.20
C VAL A 57 16.04 2.37 -11.47
N LEU A 58 16.85 1.59 -10.72
CA LEU A 58 18.07 2.09 -10.08
C LEU A 58 19.08 2.62 -11.11
N ASN A 59 19.30 1.89 -12.20
CA ASN A 59 20.15 2.35 -13.30
C ASN A 59 19.51 3.54 -14.05
N GLY A 60 18.18 3.63 -14.09
CA GLY A 60 17.45 4.75 -14.65
C GLY A 60 17.71 6.07 -13.92
N LEU A 61 17.77 6.02 -12.57
CA LEU A 61 18.08 7.20 -11.76
C LEU A 61 19.44 7.84 -12.11
N LEU A 62 20.47 7.01 -12.39
CA LEU A 62 21.81 7.48 -12.72
C LEU A 62 21.88 8.23 -14.06
N LYS A 63 20.89 8.08 -14.92
CA LYS A 63 20.81 8.74 -16.22
C LYS A 63 20.12 10.11 -16.18
N ALA A 64 19.53 10.46 -15.04
CA ALA A 64 18.82 11.72 -14.90
C ALA A 64 19.80 12.92 -14.99
N PRO A 65 19.47 13.99 -15.70
CA PRO A 65 20.35 15.17 -15.86
C PRO A 65 20.72 15.84 -14.51
N ALA A 66 19.84 15.75 -13.51
CA ALA A 66 20.06 16.31 -12.20
C ALA A 66 20.81 15.38 -11.22
N TRP A 67 21.19 14.17 -11.65
CA TRP A 67 22.04 13.29 -10.83
C TRP A 67 23.43 13.93 -10.63
N PRO A 68 23.87 14.17 -9.39
CA PRO A 68 25.17 14.80 -9.14
C PRO A 68 26.33 13.88 -9.57
N SER A 69 27.33 14.41 -10.25
CA SER A 69 28.51 13.64 -10.70
C SER A 69 29.30 13.01 -9.55
N ASP A 70 29.22 13.59 -8.34
CA ASP A 70 29.83 13.10 -7.09
C ASP A 70 28.77 12.52 -6.12
N GLY A 71 27.56 12.23 -6.63
CA GLY A 71 26.44 11.73 -5.86
C GLY A 71 26.70 10.36 -5.25
N ARG A 72 26.48 10.23 -3.95
CA ARG A 72 26.59 8.98 -3.18
C ARG A 72 25.29 8.72 -2.43
N VAL A 73 24.71 7.55 -2.65
CA VAL A 73 23.53 7.11 -1.88
C VAL A 73 23.98 6.56 -0.53
N ILE A 74 23.42 7.09 0.54
CA ILE A 74 23.70 6.67 1.92
C ILE A 74 22.62 5.76 2.50
N GLY A 75 21.38 5.82 1.98
CA GLY A 75 20.26 4.99 2.43
C GLY A 75 19.32 4.65 1.29
N ILE A 76 18.78 3.43 1.31
CA ILE A 76 17.79 2.92 0.36
C ILE A 76 16.62 2.34 1.16
N GLY A 77 15.44 2.94 1.03
CA GLY A 77 14.20 2.41 1.59
C GLY A 77 13.37 1.71 0.51
N VAL A 78 12.73 0.62 0.87
CA VAL A 78 11.88 -0.16 -0.04
C VAL A 78 10.50 -0.36 0.55
N THR A 79 9.49 0.14 -0.12
CA THR A 79 8.07 -0.13 0.16
C THR A 79 7.44 -0.98 -0.93
N SER A 80 6.34 -1.63 -0.63
CA SER A 80 5.60 -2.41 -1.62
C SER A 80 4.12 -2.56 -1.29
N MET A 81 3.38 -3.11 -2.25
CA MET A 81 2.09 -3.74 -1.97
C MET A 81 2.26 -4.80 -0.87
N ALA A 82 1.23 -4.99 -0.06
CA ALA A 82 1.18 -6.05 0.94
C ALA A 82 0.53 -7.33 0.40
N GLU A 83 0.49 -8.38 1.18
CA GLU A 83 -0.05 -9.73 0.95
C GLU A 83 0.59 -10.53 -0.19
N ALA A 84 1.25 -9.87 -1.14
CA ALA A 84 2.11 -10.54 -2.12
C ALA A 84 3.50 -10.77 -1.53
N GLY A 85 4.13 -11.89 -1.90
CA GLY A 85 5.47 -12.20 -1.41
C GLY A 85 6.05 -13.43 -2.09
N VAL A 86 7.24 -13.79 -1.67
CA VAL A 86 8.12 -14.80 -2.29
C VAL A 86 8.42 -15.92 -1.30
N LEU A 87 8.19 -17.15 -1.74
CA LEU A 87 8.67 -18.35 -1.06
C LEU A 87 10.14 -18.58 -1.42
N VAL A 88 11.00 -18.58 -0.41
CA VAL A 88 12.46 -18.68 -0.55
C VAL A 88 12.91 -20.05 -0.07
N GLY A 89 13.72 -20.74 -0.87
CA GLY A 89 14.29 -22.03 -0.55
C GLY A 89 15.60 -21.95 0.23
N PRO A 90 16.20 -23.11 0.57
CA PRO A 90 17.44 -23.18 1.38
C PRO A 90 18.65 -22.49 0.72
N SER A 91 18.66 -22.35 -0.63
CA SER A 91 19.73 -21.64 -1.35
C SER A 91 19.61 -20.10 -1.28
N GLY A 92 18.50 -19.59 -0.76
CA GLY A 92 18.19 -18.15 -0.78
C GLY A 92 17.50 -17.67 -2.09
N ASP A 93 17.17 -18.61 -2.98
CA ASP A 93 16.46 -18.29 -4.22
C ASP A 93 14.96 -18.52 -4.11
N ALA A 94 14.19 -17.87 -4.97
CA ALA A 94 12.75 -18.06 -5.06
C ALA A 94 12.43 -19.49 -5.54
N VAL A 95 11.45 -20.15 -4.90
CA VAL A 95 11.03 -21.51 -5.26
C VAL A 95 9.62 -21.59 -5.83
N ALA A 96 8.95 -20.44 -5.98
CA ALA A 96 7.62 -20.32 -6.58
C ALA A 96 7.40 -18.90 -7.13
N PRO A 97 6.44 -18.70 -8.06
CA PRO A 97 6.04 -17.36 -8.46
C PRO A 97 5.40 -16.60 -7.31
N ALA A 98 5.53 -15.28 -7.31
CA ALA A 98 4.78 -14.41 -6.40
C ALA A 98 3.37 -14.18 -6.95
N ILE A 99 2.34 -14.42 -6.14
CA ILE A 99 0.92 -14.23 -6.50
C ILE A 99 0.46 -12.86 -6.00
N ALA A 100 -0.27 -12.12 -6.86
CA ALA A 100 -0.82 -10.80 -6.50
C ALA A 100 -1.86 -10.91 -5.37
N PHE A 101 -1.97 -9.85 -4.54
CA PHE A 101 -2.94 -9.82 -3.44
C PHE A 101 -4.40 -9.96 -3.91
N HIS A 102 -4.71 -9.41 -5.09
CA HIS A 102 -6.06 -9.44 -5.69
C HIS A 102 -6.35 -10.70 -6.52
N ASP A 103 -5.39 -11.58 -6.69
CA ASP A 103 -5.55 -12.85 -7.39
C ASP A 103 -6.55 -13.75 -6.65
N PRO A 104 -7.51 -14.38 -7.33
CA PRO A 104 -8.53 -15.21 -6.66
C PRO A 104 -7.97 -16.52 -6.09
N ARG A 105 -6.82 -16.99 -6.55
CA ARG A 105 -6.19 -18.22 -6.04
C ARG A 105 -5.86 -18.12 -4.56
N GLY A 106 -6.13 -19.17 -3.82
CA GLY A 106 -5.85 -19.28 -2.38
C GLY A 106 -6.64 -20.43 -1.78
N ARG A 107 -6.25 -20.87 -0.61
CA ARG A 107 -6.85 -21.99 0.14
C ARG A 107 -7.39 -21.53 1.49
N SER A 108 -8.17 -20.46 1.50
CA SER A 108 -8.89 -20.04 2.72
C SER A 108 -9.88 -21.07 3.24
N ASP A 109 -10.30 -22.02 2.40
CA ASP A 109 -11.10 -23.18 2.79
C ASP A 109 -10.35 -24.09 3.78
N LEU A 110 -9.06 -24.35 3.55
CA LEU A 110 -8.24 -25.14 4.49
C LEU A 110 -8.04 -24.40 5.81
N ILE A 111 -7.86 -23.09 5.78
CA ILE A 111 -7.75 -22.30 7.00
C ILE A 111 -9.06 -22.40 7.80
N LYS A 112 -10.22 -22.26 7.15
CA LYS A 112 -11.55 -22.38 7.79
C LYS A 112 -11.83 -23.75 8.41
N GLN A 113 -11.22 -24.80 7.89
CA GLN A 113 -11.34 -26.15 8.45
C GLN A 113 -10.53 -26.30 9.74
N ALA A 114 -9.40 -25.61 9.87
CA ALA A 114 -8.49 -25.71 11.00
C ALA A 114 -8.76 -24.65 12.09
N ILE A 115 -9.22 -23.46 11.70
CA ILE A 115 -9.35 -22.28 12.57
C ILE A 115 -10.69 -21.62 12.27
N ASP A 116 -11.49 -21.40 13.30
CA ASP A 116 -12.75 -20.68 13.16
C ASP A 116 -12.51 -19.20 12.77
N ARG A 117 -13.52 -18.60 12.16
CA ARG A 117 -13.44 -17.25 11.59
C ARG A 117 -13.15 -16.18 12.64
N GLU A 118 -13.78 -16.24 13.80
CA GLU A 118 -13.63 -15.25 14.86
C GLU A 118 -12.22 -15.28 15.45
N THR A 119 -11.71 -16.49 15.72
CA THR A 119 -10.32 -16.71 16.16
C THR A 119 -9.35 -16.15 15.12
N PHE A 120 -9.52 -16.46 13.82
CA PHE A 120 -8.65 -15.91 12.78
C PHE A 120 -8.67 -14.37 12.75
N HIS A 121 -9.86 -13.77 12.76
CA HIS A 121 -10.02 -12.32 12.75
C HIS A 121 -9.36 -11.66 13.97
N GLY A 122 -9.54 -12.23 15.16
CA GLY A 122 -8.99 -11.70 16.41
C GLY A 122 -7.47 -11.79 16.52
N HIS A 123 -6.82 -12.76 15.85
CA HIS A 123 -5.36 -12.89 15.85
C HIS A 123 -4.69 -12.13 14.70
N VAL A 124 -5.30 -12.16 13.51
CA VAL A 124 -4.69 -11.63 12.29
C VAL A 124 -5.10 -10.16 12.00
N GLY A 125 -6.23 -9.70 12.56
CA GLY A 125 -6.75 -8.36 12.27
C GLY A 125 -7.24 -8.19 10.83
N MET A 126 -7.54 -9.28 10.12
CA MET A 126 -8.01 -9.27 8.73
C MET A 126 -9.14 -10.26 8.52
N ARG A 127 -9.97 -9.99 7.52
CA ARG A 127 -11.01 -10.91 7.09
C ARG A 127 -10.42 -12.22 6.55
N LEU A 128 -10.97 -13.35 6.97
CA LEU A 128 -10.60 -14.69 6.48
C LEU A 128 -11.17 -14.91 5.05
N ASN A 129 -10.33 -14.74 4.07
CA ASN A 129 -10.57 -14.98 2.65
C ASN A 129 -9.25 -15.37 1.95
N ASN A 130 -9.18 -15.31 0.62
CA ASN A 130 -7.96 -15.64 -0.13
C ASN A 130 -6.93 -14.50 -0.19
N LYS A 131 -7.15 -13.35 0.46
CA LYS A 131 -6.24 -12.18 0.41
C LYS A 131 -5.00 -12.33 1.29
N PRO A 132 -5.08 -12.75 2.58
CA PRO A 132 -3.89 -12.95 3.40
C PRO A 132 -2.90 -13.94 2.76
N SER A 133 -1.61 -13.68 2.90
CA SER A 133 -0.54 -14.46 2.26
C SER A 133 -0.61 -15.97 2.58
N VAL A 134 -1.01 -16.33 3.80
CA VAL A 134 -1.15 -17.73 4.21
C VAL A 134 -2.05 -18.55 3.27
N ALA A 135 -3.13 -17.94 2.76
CA ALA A 135 -4.02 -18.62 1.81
C ALA A 135 -3.32 -18.86 0.46
N LYS A 136 -2.50 -17.93 0.01
CA LYS A 136 -1.69 -18.04 -1.21
C LYS A 136 -0.57 -19.05 -1.05
N ILE A 137 0.10 -19.06 0.09
CA ILE A 137 1.16 -20.03 0.42
C ILE A 137 0.62 -21.44 0.36
N LEU A 138 -0.53 -21.71 0.98
CA LEU A 138 -1.19 -23.03 0.93
C LEU A 138 -1.48 -23.46 -0.51
N TRP A 139 -2.00 -22.53 -1.34
CA TRP A 139 -2.27 -22.82 -2.74
C TRP A 139 -0.97 -23.15 -3.50
N LEU A 140 0.10 -22.37 -3.29
CA LEU A 140 1.39 -22.61 -3.93
C LEU A 140 1.98 -23.94 -3.51
N GLN A 141 1.96 -24.30 -2.24
CA GLN A 141 2.47 -25.59 -1.75
C GLN A 141 1.69 -26.79 -2.30
N GLU A 142 0.41 -26.62 -2.61
CA GLU A 142 -0.40 -27.66 -3.24
C GLU A 142 -0.14 -27.79 -4.73
N ASN A 143 0.06 -26.68 -5.45
CA ASN A 143 0.07 -26.64 -6.93
C ASN A 143 1.46 -26.48 -7.54
N VAL A 144 2.48 -26.08 -6.78
CA VAL A 144 3.87 -25.89 -7.24
C VAL A 144 4.79 -26.77 -6.40
N ALA A 145 5.32 -27.83 -7.02
CA ALA A 145 6.10 -28.86 -6.29
C ALA A 145 7.28 -28.27 -5.51
N SER A 146 8.00 -27.30 -6.10
CA SER A 146 9.16 -26.63 -5.49
C SER A 146 8.77 -25.73 -4.30
N ALA A 147 7.53 -25.23 -4.23
CA ALA A 147 7.07 -24.43 -3.11
C ALA A 147 7.14 -25.14 -1.75
N LYS A 148 7.09 -26.49 -1.75
CA LYS A 148 7.22 -27.30 -0.53
C LYS A 148 8.63 -27.27 0.08
N SER A 149 9.64 -26.89 -0.69
CA SER A 149 11.02 -26.74 -0.20
C SER A 149 11.30 -25.36 0.41
N ALA A 150 10.31 -24.47 0.43
CA ALA A 150 10.48 -23.15 1.04
C ALA A 150 10.86 -23.26 2.52
N THR A 151 11.82 -22.45 2.92
CA THR A 151 12.28 -22.30 4.31
C THR A 151 11.91 -20.95 4.88
N THR A 152 11.53 -19.99 4.00
CA THR A 152 11.22 -18.59 4.38
C THR A 152 10.18 -18.02 3.43
N TYR A 153 9.33 -17.13 3.94
CA TYR A 153 8.48 -16.27 3.17
C TYR A 153 8.89 -14.82 3.39
N LEU A 154 9.11 -14.07 2.32
CA LEU A 154 9.41 -12.65 2.32
C LEU A 154 8.33 -11.88 1.57
N SER A 155 7.79 -10.82 2.17
CA SER A 155 6.96 -9.87 1.44
C SER A 155 7.78 -9.19 0.33
N ILE A 156 7.13 -8.57 -0.65
CA ILE A 156 7.82 -8.02 -1.82
C ILE A 156 8.94 -7.05 -1.46
N ALA A 157 8.71 -6.11 -0.52
CA ALA A 157 9.76 -5.17 -0.11
C ALA A 157 10.92 -5.87 0.61
N GLU A 158 10.62 -6.86 1.45
CA GLU A 158 11.62 -7.67 2.16
C GLU A 158 12.47 -8.50 1.19
N TRP A 159 11.83 -9.09 0.16
CA TRP A 159 12.53 -9.77 -0.92
C TRP A 159 13.49 -8.84 -1.67
N ILE A 160 13.04 -7.63 -2.04
CA ILE A 160 13.88 -6.65 -2.71
C ILE A 160 15.07 -6.27 -1.82
N VAL A 161 14.85 -5.95 -0.54
CA VAL A 161 15.91 -5.63 0.42
C VAL A 161 16.92 -6.77 0.49
N TYR A 162 16.47 -8.02 0.65
CA TYR A 162 17.34 -9.19 0.68
C TYR A 162 18.17 -9.33 -0.59
N ARG A 163 17.57 -9.20 -1.76
CA ARG A 163 18.26 -9.35 -3.06
C ARG A 163 19.20 -8.15 -3.37
N LEU A 164 19.01 -7.00 -2.75
CA LEU A 164 19.96 -5.87 -2.81
C LEU A 164 21.17 -6.03 -1.87
N GLY A 165 21.19 -7.06 -1.05
CA GLY A 165 22.32 -7.39 -0.15
C GLY A 165 22.01 -7.27 1.34
N GLY A 166 20.74 -7.00 1.69
CA GLY A 166 20.28 -6.97 3.07
C GLY A 166 20.01 -8.35 3.67
N GLU A 167 19.54 -8.36 4.89
CA GLU A 167 19.17 -9.54 5.66
C GLU A 167 17.72 -9.96 5.37
N GLN A 168 17.40 -11.23 5.63
CA GLN A 168 16.02 -11.70 5.64
C GLN A 168 15.35 -11.24 6.94
N VAL A 169 14.40 -10.34 6.84
CA VAL A 169 13.67 -9.73 7.97
C VAL A 169 12.17 -9.85 7.78
N SER A 170 11.40 -9.66 8.84
CA SER A 170 9.95 -9.46 8.80
C SER A 170 9.65 -8.00 9.18
N GLU A 171 9.28 -7.16 8.22
CA GLU A 171 8.85 -5.79 8.55
C GLU A 171 7.44 -5.83 9.14
N ILE A 172 7.24 -5.14 10.27
CA ILE A 172 6.07 -5.34 11.13
C ILE A 172 4.74 -5.04 10.46
N SER A 173 4.66 -4.05 9.56
CA SER A 173 3.41 -3.72 8.86
C SER A 173 3.10 -4.74 7.76
N LEU A 174 4.11 -5.27 7.11
CA LEU A 174 3.99 -6.30 6.07
C LEU A 174 3.69 -7.67 6.67
N VAL A 175 4.40 -8.09 7.72
CA VAL A 175 4.15 -9.38 8.37
C VAL A 175 2.75 -9.45 8.98
N SER A 176 2.21 -8.33 9.46
CA SER A 176 0.82 -8.23 9.94
C SER A 176 -0.22 -8.58 8.85
N ARG A 177 0.15 -8.54 7.57
CA ARG A 177 -0.73 -8.83 6.43
C ARG A 177 -0.62 -10.27 5.92
N THR A 178 0.30 -11.04 6.47
CA THR A 178 0.57 -12.41 5.99
C THR A 178 -0.47 -13.42 6.44
N GLY A 179 -1.10 -13.20 7.58
CA GLY A 179 -1.91 -14.20 8.28
C GLY A 179 -1.08 -15.19 9.09
N LEU A 180 0.25 -14.99 9.19
CA LEU A 180 1.19 -15.84 9.95
C LEU A 180 1.61 -15.20 11.28
N PHE A 181 1.06 -14.04 11.61
CA PHE A 181 1.48 -13.20 12.72
C PHE A 181 0.29 -12.82 13.60
N ASP A 182 0.41 -12.98 14.90
CA ASP A 182 -0.55 -12.48 15.88
C ASP A 182 -0.31 -10.98 16.09
N VAL A 183 -1.23 -10.16 15.61
CA VAL A 183 -1.07 -8.69 15.67
C VAL A 183 -1.29 -8.13 17.07
N VAL A 184 -1.92 -8.87 18.00
CA VAL A 184 -2.10 -8.43 19.40
C VAL A 184 -0.85 -8.74 20.22
N GLU A 185 -0.36 -9.99 20.14
CA GLU A 185 0.81 -10.44 20.90
C GLU A 185 2.14 -10.06 20.26
N ARG A 186 2.13 -9.62 18.98
CA ARG A 186 3.33 -9.28 18.19
C ARG A 186 4.31 -10.44 18.02
N VAL A 187 3.77 -11.62 17.77
CA VAL A 187 4.56 -12.85 17.61
C VAL A 187 4.09 -13.68 16.43
N PRO A 188 4.92 -14.57 15.88
CA PRO A 188 4.47 -15.58 14.91
C PRO A 188 3.28 -16.37 15.44
N TRP A 189 2.24 -16.55 14.63
CA TRP A 189 1.03 -17.27 15.07
C TRP A 189 1.08 -18.75 14.73
N GLN A 190 1.29 -19.56 15.76
CA GLN A 190 1.54 -21.00 15.62
C GLN A 190 0.43 -21.73 14.87
N ALA A 191 -0.83 -21.38 15.10
CA ALA A 191 -1.96 -22.07 14.46
C ALA A 191 -1.92 -22.00 12.92
N THR A 192 -1.45 -20.91 12.33
CA THR A 192 -1.29 -20.80 10.88
C THR A 192 0.07 -21.31 10.41
N LEU A 193 1.12 -21.20 11.22
CA LEU A 193 2.42 -21.80 10.92
C LEU A 193 2.36 -23.33 10.86
N ASP A 194 1.51 -23.97 11.66
CA ASP A 194 1.28 -25.42 11.60
C ASP A 194 0.69 -25.86 10.26
N LEU A 195 0.01 -24.97 9.54
CA LEU A 195 -0.57 -25.24 8.21
C LEU A 195 0.45 -25.13 7.08
N VAL A 196 1.40 -24.20 7.16
CA VAL A 196 2.32 -23.86 6.06
C VAL A 196 3.79 -24.15 6.35
N GLY A 197 4.14 -24.42 7.59
CA GLY A 197 5.52 -24.51 8.08
C GLY A 197 5.99 -23.19 8.71
N ASN A 198 7.10 -23.25 9.43
CA ASN A 198 7.71 -22.07 10.05
C ASN A 198 8.44 -21.24 8.99
N LEU A 199 7.71 -20.37 8.29
CA LEU A 199 8.20 -19.62 7.14
C LEU A 199 8.55 -18.16 7.47
N LEU A 200 8.29 -17.67 8.69
CA LEU A 200 8.63 -16.28 9.01
C LEU A 200 10.12 -16.15 9.33
N PRO A 201 10.85 -15.23 8.64
CA PRO A 201 12.20 -14.90 9.06
C PRO A 201 12.17 -14.11 10.36
N GLY A 202 13.22 -14.22 11.15
CA GLY A 202 13.51 -13.27 12.23
C GLY A 202 14.65 -12.36 11.79
N PRO A 203 14.87 -11.20 12.37
CA PRO A 203 14.03 -10.53 13.38
C PRO A 203 12.85 -9.75 12.77
N VAL A 204 11.91 -9.34 13.63
CA VAL A 204 10.88 -8.36 13.27
C VAL A 204 11.49 -6.96 13.33
N THR A 205 11.37 -6.21 12.23
CA THR A 205 11.88 -4.84 12.09
C THR A 205 10.74 -3.85 11.90
N ILE A 206 11.02 -2.58 12.09
CA ILE A 206 10.12 -1.49 11.74
C ILE A 206 10.76 -0.57 10.69
N ALA A 207 9.96 0.01 9.82
CA ALA A 207 10.42 0.94 8.79
C ALA A 207 11.47 1.93 9.30
N GLY A 208 12.60 2.07 8.62
CA GLY A 208 13.74 2.92 9.03
C GLY A 208 14.73 2.26 9.98
N GLU A 209 14.54 1.01 10.41
CA GLU A 209 15.61 0.20 10.99
C GLU A 209 16.45 -0.40 9.87
N SER A 210 17.77 -0.46 10.08
CA SER A 210 18.68 -1.00 9.07
C SER A 210 18.53 -2.53 8.96
N CYS A 211 18.34 -3.00 7.74
CA CYS A 211 18.32 -4.42 7.37
C CYS A 211 19.64 -4.84 6.68
N GLY A 212 20.74 -4.19 6.96
CA GLY A 212 22.05 -4.41 6.33
C GLY A 212 22.45 -3.34 5.32
N ASN A 213 23.45 -3.63 4.50
CA ASN A 213 23.98 -2.68 3.54
C ASN A 213 23.87 -3.17 2.11
N ALA A 214 23.62 -2.26 1.19
CA ALA A 214 23.47 -2.54 -0.22
C ALA A 214 24.78 -3.02 -0.86
N THR A 215 24.77 -4.17 -1.51
CA THR A 215 25.92 -4.74 -2.24
C THR A 215 25.59 -4.98 -3.70
N ASN A 216 24.37 -5.41 -4.01
CA ASN A 216 23.89 -5.75 -5.35
C ASN A 216 23.17 -4.56 -6.01
N VAL A 217 23.86 -3.44 -6.11
CA VAL A 217 23.34 -2.16 -6.61
C VAL A 217 24.44 -1.46 -7.44
N PRO A 218 24.12 -0.41 -8.22
CA PRO A 218 25.12 0.44 -8.87
C PRO A 218 26.18 0.97 -7.89
N GLU A 219 27.39 1.23 -8.35
CA GLU A 219 28.54 1.55 -7.50
C GLU A 219 28.31 2.75 -6.57
N SER A 220 27.69 3.82 -7.05
CA SER A 220 27.34 5.01 -6.24
C SER A 220 26.36 4.74 -5.09
N MET A 221 25.73 3.56 -5.07
CA MET A 221 24.75 3.13 -4.06
C MET A 221 25.30 2.04 -3.14
N ARG A 222 26.50 1.49 -3.42
CA ARG A 222 27.09 0.43 -2.58
C ARG A 222 27.41 0.93 -1.19
N GLY A 223 27.08 0.11 -0.18
CA GLY A 223 27.24 0.44 1.22
C GLY A 223 26.13 1.31 1.80
N ALA A 224 25.13 1.71 1.02
CA ALA A 224 23.94 2.40 1.53
C ALA A 224 23.19 1.52 2.53
N ALA A 225 22.70 2.08 3.61
CA ALA A 225 21.85 1.38 4.56
C ALA A 225 20.54 0.96 3.90
N LEU A 226 20.16 -0.32 4.00
CA LEU A 226 18.91 -0.86 3.48
C LEU A 226 17.83 -0.90 4.56
N THR A 227 16.60 -0.60 4.21
CA THR A 227 15.45 -0.78 5.10
C THR A 227 14.19 -1.17 4.32
N ALA A 228 13.43 -2.15 4.84
CA ALA A 228 12.05 -2.37 4.43
C ALA A 228 11.18 -1.31 5.11
N THR A 229 10.36 -0.59 4.33
CA THR A 229 9.63 0.58 4.82
C THR A 229 8.13 0.34 4.92
N GLY A 230 7.75 -0.92 4.95
CA GLY A 230 6.38 -1.35 5.15
C GLY A 230 5.49 -1.24 3.89
N MET A 231 4.20 -1.26 4.15
CA MET A 231 3.17 -1.19 3.13
C MET A 231 3.15 0.19 2.45
N ASP A 232 3.00 0.22 1.12
CA ASP A 232 3.02 1.39 0.24
C ASP A 232 2.11 2.55 0.72
N HIS A 233 0.86 2.27 1.07
CA HIS A 233 -0.06 3.28 1.59
C HIS A 233 0.41 3.90 2.92
N GLN A 234 1.06 3.13 3.80
CA GLN A 234 1.60 3.67 5.06
C GLN A 234 2.85 4.51 4.82
N SER A 235 3.72 4.07 3.90
CA SER A 235 4.88 4.83 3.45
C SER A 235 4.45 6.17 2.83
N ALA A 236 3.40 6.15 1.98
CA ALA A 236 2.80 7.35 1.40
C ALA A 236 2.20 8.28 2.47
N ALA A 237 1.45 7.73 3.43
CA ALA A 237 0.90 8.50 4.54
C ALA A 237 2.00 9.18 5.36
N PHE A 238 3.15 8.50 5.55
CA PHE A 238 4.30 9.07 6.24
C PHE A 238 4.87 10.26 5.48
N ALA A 239 5.13 10.14 4.17
CA ALA A 239 5.62 11.25 3.34
C ALA A 239 4.67 12.45 3.35
N CYS A 240 3.35 12.21 3.32
CA CYS A 240 2.33 13.24 3.37
C CYS A 240 2.13 13.84 4.79
N GLY A 241 2.89 13.36 5.79
CA GLY A 241 2.78 13.75 7.19
C GLY A 241 1.44 13.36 7.81
N ALA A 242 0.78 12.35 7.29
CA ALA A 242 -0.52 11.84 7.75
C ALA A 242 -0.42 10.51 8.51
N ALA A 243 0.77 9.90 8.59
CA ALA A 243 1.03 8.77 9.47
C ALA A 243 1.23 9.26 10.90
N THR A 244 0.18 9.77 11.53
CA THR A 244 0.20 10.32 12.91
C THR A 244 -1.12 10.01 13.61
N THR A 245 -1.09 9.92 14.94
CA THR A 245 -2.31 9.75 15.74
C THR A 245 -3.32 10.86 15.43
N GLY A 246 -4.57 10.48 15.23
CA GLY A 246 -5.65 11.43 14.92
C GLY A 246 -5.70 11.91 13.46
N ALA A 247 -4.79 11.46 12.61
CA ALA A 247 -4.87 11.75 11.17
C ALA A 247 -5.75 10.74 10.42
N LEU A 248 -6.37 11.20 9.35
CA LEU A 248 -6.91 10.40 8.26
C LEU A 248 -6.02 10.65 7.03
N PHE A 249 -5.50 9.57 6.46
CA PHE A 249 -4.94 9.57 5.13
C PHE A 249 -5.93 8.90 4.18
N ASP A 250 -6.43 9.64 3.20
CA ASP A 250 -7.36 9.18 2.19
C ASP A 250 -6.67 9.17 0.83
N SER A 251 -6.31 7.98 0.37
CA SER A 251 -5.59 7.78 -0.89
C SER A 251 -6.54 7.33 -1.99
N MET A 252 -6.85 8.24 -2.91
CA MET A 252 -7.80 8.05 -4.01
C MET A 252 -7.08 7.69 -5.31
N GLY A 253 -6.62 6.45 -5.43
CA GLY A 253 -6.07 5.85 -6.64
C GLY A 253 -7.10 5.01 -7.41
N THR A 254 -6.70 3.87 -7.97
CA THR A 254 -7.60 2.85 -8.54
C THR A 254 -8.54 2.29 -7.47
N ALA A 255 -8.02 1.99 -6.29
CA ALA A 255 -8.80 1.82 -5.07
C ALA A 255 -8.73 3.11 -4.26
N GLU A 256 -9.69 3.32 -3.38
CA GLU A 256 -9.60 4.29 -2.30
C GLU A 256 -9.16 3.56 -1.04
N ALA A 257 -8.15 4.07 -0.37
CA ALA A 257 -7.65 3.53 0.88
C ALA A 257 -7.74 4.58 1.98
N LEU A 258 -8.52 4.27 3.02
CA LEU A 258 -8.70 5.10 4.22
C LEU A 258 -7.81 4.55 5.33
N LEU A 259 -6.83 5.32 5.78
CA LEU A 259 -5.89 4.93 6.83
C LEU A 259 -6.08 5.82 8.06
N ARG A 260 -6.27 5.15 9.21
CA ARG A 260 -6.28 5.79 10.54
C ARG A 260 -5.17 5.16 11.38
N PHE A 261 -4.51 5.97 12.20
CA PHE A 261 -3.42 5.51 13.07
C PHE A 261 -3.84 5.68 14.53
N ALA A 262 -3.64 4.63 15.32
CA ALA A 262 -3.98 4.61 16.74
C ALA A 262 -2.87 3.92 17.55
N PRO A 263 -2.68 4.27 18.84
CA PRO A 263 -1.85 3.47 19.73
C PRO A 263 -2.33 2.00 19.73
N GLY A 264 -1.42 1.05 19.67
CA GLY A 264 -1.72 -0.38 19.61
C GLY A 264 -1.18 -1.17 20.81
N PRO A 265 -1.55 -2.44 20.93
CA PRO A 265 -2.52 -3.16 20.10
C PRO A 265 -3.97 -2.78 20.40
N LEU A 266 -4.89 -3.02 19.45
CA LEU A 266 -6.33 -2.99 19.72
C LEU A 266 -6.78 -4.32 20.35
N PRO A 267 -7.87 -4.33 21.14
CA PRO A 267 -8.46 -5.56 21.68
C PRO A 267 -8.91 -6.55 20.57
N ARG A 268 -8.87 -7.86 20.85
CA ARG A 268 -9.23 -8.90 19.87
C ARG A 268 -10.66 -8.77 19.35
N GLU A 269 -11.61 -8.44 20.24
CA GLU A 269 -13.00 -8.20 19.88
C GLU A 269 -13.16 -7.05 18.87
N GLU A 270 -12.31 -6.03 18.96
CA GLU A 270 -12.30 -4.93 18.01
C GLU A 270 -11.74 -5.34 16.65
N LEU A 271 -10.72 -6.19 16.63
CA LEU A 271 -10.20 -6.79 15.40
C LEU A 271 -11.28 -7.62 14.70
N VAL A 272 -12.03 -8.43 15.44
CA VAL A 272 -13.15 -9.23 14.92
C VAL A 272 -14.21 -8.32 14.30
N ARG A 273 -14.65 -7.29 15.03
CA ARG A 273 -15.66 -6.33 14.57
C ARG A 273 -15.24 -5.64 13.26
N LEU A 274 -13.99 -5.18 13.19
CA LEU A 274 -13.46 -4.48 12.01
C LEU A 274 -13.32 -5.43 10.81
N ALA A 275 -12.80 -6.64 11.02
CA ALA A 275 -12.61 -7.63 9.97
C ALA A 275 -13.94 -8.10 9.32
N GLU A 276 -15.06 -8.06 10.02
CA GLU A 276 -16.39 -8.36 9.49
C GLU A 276 -16.82 -7.41 8.36
N ARG A 277 -16.37 -6.15 8.41
CA ARG A 277 -16.57 -5.12 7.37
C ARG A 277 -15.38 -4.98 6.42
N ASP A 278 -14.48 -5.96 6.37
CA ASP A 278 -13.25 -5.97 5.56
C ASP A 278 -12.30 -4.79 5.88
N VAL A 279 -12.38 -4.25 7.10
CA VAL A 279 -11.42 -3.30 7.64
C VAL A 279 -10.31 -4.08 8.32
N ALA A 280 -9.08 -3.82 7.91
CA ALA A 280 -7.91 -4.49 8.46
C ALA A 280 -7.24 -3.66 9.56
N VAL A 281 -6.70 -4.35 10.55
CA VAL A 281 -5.81 -3.78 11.56
C VAL A 281 -4.45 -4.42 11.41
N LEU A 282 -3.42 -3.61 11.25
CA LEU A 282 -2.04 -4.04 11.07
C LEU A 282 -1.12 -3.11 11.85
N TRP A 283 0.06 -3.57 12.21
CA TRP A 283 1.06 -2.68 12.80
C TRP A 283 1.47 -1.60 11.80
N SER A 284 1.88 -0.47 12.34
CA SER A 284 2.21 0.71 11.55
C SER A 284 3.72 0.87 11.38
N VAL A 285 4.10 1.64 10.36
CA VAL A 285 5.45 2.20 10.19
C VAL A 285 5.85 3.17 11.32
N ILE A 286 4.89 3.55 12.17
CA ILE A 286 5.12 4.33 13.39
C ILE A 286 5.22 3.38 14.57
N PRO A 287 6.26 3.47 15.43
CA PRO A 287 6.40 2.62 16.61
C PRO A 287 5.15 2.66 17.50
N ASP A 288 4.80 1.49 18.05
CA ASP A 288 3.70 1.30 19.01
C ASP A 288 2.31 1.78 18.56
N HIS A 289 2.12 1.88 17.23
CA HIS A 289 0.83 2.21 16.62
C HIS A 289 0.38 1.12 15.66
N VAL A 290 -0.93 1.00 15.55
CA VAL A 290 -1.60 0.22 14.52
C VAL A 290 -2.18 1.16 13.47
N CYS A 291 -2.29 0.65 12.25
CA CYS A 291 -3.02 1.24 11.15
C CYS A 291 -4.35 0.50 11.00
N VAL A 292 -5.46 1.23 11.11
CA VAL A 292 -6.80 0.75 10.75
C VAL A 292 -7.03 1.13 9.30
N LEU A 293 -7.17 0.14 8.42
CA LEU A 293 -7.20 0.28 6.97
C LEU A 293 -8.53 -0.20 6.41
N GLY A 294 -9.30 0.70 5.84
CA GLY A 294 -10.47 0.41 5.01
C GLY A 294 -10.16 0.66 3.53
N ALA A 295 -10.73 -0.12 2.63
CA ALA A 295 -10.54 0.05 1.20
C ALA A 295 -11.86 -0.08 0.43
N LEU A 296 -12.01 0.74 -0.62
CA LEU A 296 -13.16 0.79 -1.50
C LEU A 296 -12.71 0.78 -2.97
N VAL A 297 -13.60 0.36 -3.87
CA VAL A 297 -13.34 0.36 -5.31
C VAL A 297 -13.74 1.68 -5.99
N THR A 298 -13.61 2.78 -5.26
CA THR A 298 -14.06 4.12 -5.67
C THR A 298 -13.45 4.54 -7.00
N GLY A 299 -12.12 4.56 -7.11
CA GLY A 299 -11.48 5.02 -8.33
C GLY A 299 -11.75 4.14 -9.54
N LEU A 300 -11.85 2.82 -9.36
CA LEU A 300 -12.24 1.89 -10.43
C LEU A 300 -13.68 2.16 -10.89
N SER A 301 -14.58 2.45 -9.97
CA SER A 301 -15.98 2.77 -10.28
C SER A 301 -16.12 4.12 -10.98
N LEU A 302 -15.39 5.13 -10.52
CA LEU A 302 -15.30 6.44 -11.19
C LEU A 302 -14.76 6.29 -12.63
N GLU A 303 -13.73 5.47 -12.80
CA GLU A 303 -13.15 5.20 -14.12
C GLU A 303 -14.15 4.53 -15.07
N ARG A 304 -14.96 3.57 -14.59
CA ARG A 304 -16.03 2.96 -15.36
C ARG A 304 -17.10 3.95 -15.79
N ILE A 305 -17.54 4.80 -14.86
CA ILE A 305 -18.53 5.85 -15.17
C ILE A 305 -17.95 6.83 -16.20
N ARG A 306 -16.68 7.25 -16.02
CA ARG A 306 -15.97 8.13 -16.97
C ARG A 306 -15.93 7.53 -18.38
N GLN A 307 -15.61 6.24 -18.50
CA GLN A 307 -15.58 5.52 -19.78
C GLN A 307 -16.97 5.41 -20.43
N LEU A 308 -18.00 5.12 -19.64
CA LEU A 308 -19.41 5.10 -20.13
C LEU A 308 -19.86 6.46 -20.66
N LEU A 309 -19.34 7.55 -20.10
CA LEU A 309 -19.62 8.93 -20.55
C LEU A 309 -18.76 9.37 -21.75
N GLY A 310 -17.87 8.51 -22.26
CA GLY A 310 -16.98 8.83 -23.37
C GLY A 310 -15.98 9.94 -23.07
N VAL A 311 -15.61 10.13 -21.79
CA VAL A 311 -14.65 11.12 -21.35
C VAL A 311 -13.26 10.51 -21.40
N GLU A 312 -12.41 10.98 -22.32
CA GLU A 312 -11.11 10.37 -22.60
C GLU A 312 -9.93 11.20 -22.09
N THR A 313 -10.02 12.55 -22.19
CA THR A 313 -8.91 13.44 -21.84
C THR A 313 -9.06 14.06 -20.44
N PHE A 314 -7.96 14.58 -19.94
CA PHE A 314 -7.94 15.33 -18.67
C PHE A 314 -8.84 16.57 -18.73
N GLU A 315 -8.81 17.30 -19.83
CA GLU A 315 -9.62 18.50 -20.05
C GLU A 315 -11.10 18.20 -20.07
N GLN A 316 -11.51 17.11 -20.75
CA GLN A 316 -12.91 16.64 -20.75
C GLN A 316 -13.38 16.25 -19.36
N ARG A 317 -12.51 15.57 -18.56
CA ARG A 317 -12.81 15.23 -17.17
C ARG A 317 -12.97 16.48 -16.31
N ALA A 318 -12.08 17.45 -16.45
CA ALA A 318 -12.14 18.70 -15.70
C ALA A 318 -13.42 19.49 -16.02
N ASP A 319 -13.82 19.57 -17.31
CA ASP A 319 -15.07 20.19 -17.74
C ASP A 319 -16.30 19.46 -17.18
N LEU A 320 -16.33 18.14 -17.27
CA LEU A 320 -17.41 17.33 -16.70
C LEU A 320 -17.55 17.55 -15.19
N ALA A 321 -16.42 17.49 -14.46
CA ALA A 321 -16.40 17.70 -13.01
C ALA A 321 -16.91 19.09 -12.64
N GLN A 322 -16.52 20.14 -13.39
CA GLN A 322 -16.99 21.51 -13.14
C GLN A 322 -18.50 21.64 -13.39
N ARG A 323 -19.03 21.08 -14.48
CA ARG A 323 -20.48 21.09 -14.77
C ARG A 323 -21.27 20.28 -13.75
N ALA A 324 -20.67 19.23 -13.17
CA ALA A 324 -21.32 18.37 -12.19
C ALA A 324 -21.56 19.08 -10.84
N LEU A 325 -20.80 20.14 -10.51
CA LEU A 325 -20.99 20.89 -9.25
C LEU A 325 -22.41 21.42 -9.06
N ASP A 326 -23.07 21.85 -10.15
CA ASP A 326 -24.41 22.43 -10.12
C ASP A 326 -25.48 21.55 -10.78
N ALA A 327 -25.10 20.36 -11.27
CA ALA A 327 -26.00 19.48 -11.99
C ALA A 327 -27.08 18.88 -11.08
N GLN A 328 -28.27 18.68 -11.62
CA GLN A 328 -29.31 17.90 -10.93
C GLN A 328 -29.10 16.41 -11.19
N THR A 329 -29.32 15.59 -10.17
CA THR A 329 -29.19 14.13 -10.26
C THR A 329 -30.51 13.43 -10.62
N GLY A 330 -31.67 14.14 -10.49
CA GLY A 330 -32.98 13.56 -10.79
C GLY A 330 -33.23 12.25 -10.02
N GLY A 331 -33.72 11.25 -10.75
CA GLY A 331 -33.95 9.91 -10.24
C GLY A 331 -32.76 8.95 -10.35
N LEU A 332 -31.56 9.44 -10.79
CA LEU A 332 -30.37 8.61 -10.99
C LEU A 332 -29.89 7.95 -9.69
N GLN A 333 -29.59 6.67 -9.75
CA GLN A 333 -29.08 5.87 -8.63
C GLN A 333 -27.92 4.98 -9.07
N LEU A 334 -26.94 4.81 -8.18
CA LEU A 334 -25.84 3.87 -8.30
C LEU A 334 -26.03 2.74 -7.28
N ALA A 335 -25.82 1.50 -7.69
CA ALA A 335 -25.92 0.32 -6.83
C ALA A 335 -24.89 -0.74 -7.24
N ASP A 336 -24.81 -1.83 -6.50
CA ASP A 336 -23.98 -3.01 -6.77
C ASP A 336 -22.51 -2.67 -7.07
N VAL A 337 -21.98 -1.65 -6.37
CA VAL A 337 -20.60 -1.19 -6.56
C VAL A 337 -19.62 -2.27 -6.11
N GLY A 338 -18.83 -2.79 -7.03
CA GLY A 338 -17.89 -3.88 -6.75
C GLY A 338 -16.74 -3.98 -7.75
N HIS A 339 -15.85 -4.94 -7.51
CA HIS A 339 -14.71 -5.18 -8.39
C HIS A 339 -15.11 -5.57 -9.82
N THR A 340 -16.23 -6.22 -10.00
CA THR A 340 -16.71 -6.73 -11.31
C THR A 340 -17.62 -5.77 -12.05
N GLY A 341 -18.23 -4.80 -11.39
CA GLY A 341 -19.16 -3.87 -12.02
C GLY A 341 -19.84 -2.91 -11.06
N LEU A 342 -20.83 -2.22 -11.59
CA LEU A 342 -21.78 -1.35 -10.89
C LEU A 342 -23.09 -1.33 -11.68
N SER A 343 -24.19 -0.96 -11.03
CA SER A 343 -25.52 -0.79 -11.64
C SER A 343 -25.93 0.67 -11.61
N ILE A 344 -26.45 1.18 -12.71
CA ILE A 344 -27.03 2.53 -12.82
C ILE A 344 -28.50 2.39 -13.17
N SER A 345 -29.37 3.09 -12.44
CA SER A 345 -30.82 3.09 -12.67
C SER A 345 -31.39 4.52 -12.58
N GLY A 346 -32.69 4.67 -12.88
CA GLY A 346 -33.35 5.98 -12.85
C GLY A 346 -32.95 6.92 -13.99
N VAL A 347 -32.45 6.38 -15.09
CA VAL A 347 -32.11 7.18 -16.29
C VAL A 347 -33.42 7.52 -17.02
N ASP A 348 -33.76 8.80 -17.08
CA ASP A 348 -34.93 9.36 -17.76
C ASP A 348 -34.48 10.39 -18.82
N ASP A 349 -35.41 11.09 -19.44
CA ASP A 349 -35.16 12.07 -20.51
C ASP A 349 -34.41 13.31 -20.03
N ASP A 350 -34.42 13.59 -18.72
CA ASP A 350 -33.72 14.73 -18.08
C ASP A 350 -32.30 14.35 -17.59
N ALA A 351 -31.93 13.08 -17.70
CA ALA A 351 -30.62 12.60 -17.26
C ALA A 351 -29.49 13.22 -18.12
N THR A 352 -28.53 13.83 -17.46
CA THR A 352 -27.37 14.44 -18.11
C THR A 352 -26.05 13.78 -17.72
N PRO A 353 -25.00 13.81 -18.56
CA PRO A 353 -23.67 13.32 -18.18
C PRO A 353 -23.14 13.95 -16.89
N ALA A 354 -23.37 15.24 -16.66
CA ALA A 354 -22.97 15.94 -15.45
C ALA A 354 -23.76 15.47 -14.22
N GLY A 355 -25.07 15.24 -14.36
CA GLY A 355 -25.90 14.66 -13.29
C GLY A 355 -25.47 13.24 -12.93
N LEU A 356 -25.14 12.41 -13.93
CA LEU A 356 -24.65 11.05 -13.72
C LEU A 356 -23.28 11.07 -13.00
N TRP A 357 -22.36 11.97 -13.40
CA TRP A 357 -21.07 12.13 -12.74
C TRP A 357 -21.25 12.55 -11.28
N ARG A 358 -22.06 13.57 -11.01
CA ARG A 358 -22.39 14.03 -9.66
C ARG A 358 -22.95 12.89 -8.80
N MET A 359 -23.97 12.20 -9.29
CA MET A 359 -24.58 11.08 -8.57
C MET A 359 -23.55 10.00 -8.25
N GLY A 360 -22.75 9.58 -9.24
CA GLY A 360 -21.72 8.57 -9.07
C GLY A 360 -20.68 8.96 -8.01
N VAL A 361 -20.15 10.18 -8.11
CA VAL A 361 -19.17 10.71 -7.14
C VAL A 361 -19.77 10.79 -5.74
N THR A 362 -20.97 11.38 -5.59
CA THR A 362 -21.61 11.53 -4.28
C THR A 362 -21.84 10.17 -3.62
N HIS A 363 -22.44 9.21 -4.35
CA HIS A 363 -22.70 7.88 -3.82
C HIS A 363 -21.41 7.15 -3.35
N LEU A 364 -20.32 7.24 -4.14
CA LEU A 364 -19.06 6.61 -3.79
C LEU A 364 -18.38 7.28 -2.58
N VAL A 365 -18.52 8.59 -2.46
CA VAL A 365 -18.02 9.35 -1.29
C VAL A 365 -18.85 9.00 -0.04
N ASP A 366 -20.16 8.83 -0.15
CA ASP A 366 -21.02 8.43 0.96
C ASP A 366 -20.64 7.03 1.48
N LEU A 367 -20.36 6.08 0.59
CA LEU A 367 -19.84 4.76 0.99
C LEU A 367 -18.51 4.87 1.75
N GLY A 368 -17.62 5.78 1.31
CA GLY A 368 -16.37 6.09 1.99
C GLY A 368 -16.59 6.70 3.38
N GLN A 369 -17.56 7.60 3.50
CA GLN A 369 -17.93 8.22 4.78
C GLN A 369 -18.51 7.19 5.77
N GLU A 370 -19.37 6.29 5.31
CA GLU A 370 -19.92 5.21 6.14
C GLU A 370 -18.81 4.30 6.66
N LEU A 371 -17.86 3.91 5.80
CA LEU A 371 -16.72 3.08 6.18
C LEU A 371 -15.82 3.82 7.18
N LEU A 372 -15.52 5.09 6.93
CA LEU A 372 -14.73 5.92 7.82
C LEU A 372 -15.38 6.04 9.22
N HIS A 373 -16.69 6.31 9.26
CA HIS A 373 -17.42 6.39 10.53
C HIS A 373 -17.33 5.06 11.32
N PHE A 374 -17.43 3.93 10.62
CA PHE A 374 -17.24 2.62 11.25
C PHE A 374 -15.82 2.41 11.80
N MET A 375 -14.79 2.93 11.12
CA MET A 375 -13.39 2.85 11.55
C MET A 375 -13.07 3.79 12.72
N GLU A 376 -13.76 4.95 12.82
CA GLU A 376 -13.46 5.97 13.82
C GLU A 376 -13.69 5.49 15.27
N ALA A 377 -14.55 4.49 15.48
CA ALA A 377 -14.74 3.88 16.79
C ALA A 377 -13.46 3.18 17.34
N ALA A 378 -12.57 2.74 16.45
CA ALA A 378 -11.32 2.06 16.78
C ALA A 378 -10.10 3.00 16.85
N SER A 379 -10.28 4.31 16.69
CA SER A 379 -9.17 5.26 16.58
C SER A 379 -9.43 6.53 17.37
N ALA A 380 -8.37 7.30 17.65
CA ALA A 380 -8.51 8.62 18.26
C ALA A 380 -9.39 9.55 17.40
N PRO A 381 -10.07 10.55 17.98
CA PRO A 381 -10.83 11.53 17.24
C PRO A 381 -10.01 12.14 16.10
N ARG A 382 -10.66 12.34 14.96
CA ARG A 382 -10.00 12.90 13.77
C ARG A 382 -9.66 14.37 13.99
N GLN A 383 -8.39 14.72 13.85
CA GLN A 383 -7.87 16.08 14.02
C GLN A 383 -7.38 16.66 12.68
N ARG A 384 -7.03 15.80 11.74
CA ARG A 384 -6.43 16.18 10.46
C ARG A 384 -6.81 15.18 9.38
N THR A 385 -7.06 15.69 8.18
CA THR A 385 -7.29 14.86 6.99
C THR A 385 -6.33 15.28 5.88
N VAL A 386 -5.72 14.30 5.21
CA VAL A 386 -4.90 14.49 4.03
C VAL A 386 -5.43 13.61 2.92
N LEU A 387 -5.81 14.22 1.79
CA LEU A 387 -6.20 13.54 0.56
C LEU A 387 -4.99 13.44 -0.38
N ALA A 388 -4.84 12.29 -1.04
CA ALA A 388 -3.81 12.04 -2.04
C ALA A 388 -4.36 11.19 -3.19
N GLY A 389 -3.59 11.06 -4.28
CA GLY A 389 -3.93 10.23 -5.43
C GLY A 389 -4.55 11.00 -6.59
N GLY A 390 -4.79 10.31 -7.71
CA GLY A 390 -5.14 10.95 -8.98
C GLY A 390 -6.53 11.61 -9.04
N TRP A 391 -7.46 11.20 -8.16
CA TRP A 391 -8.83 11.73 -8.15
C TRP A 391 -8.98 13.04 -7.37
N VAL A 392 -7.97 13.46 -6.59
CA VAL A 392 -8.00 14.75 -5.88
C VAL A 392 -7.93 15.98 -6.81
N HIS A 393 -7.72 15.77 -8.09
CA HIS A 393 -7.75 16.82 -9.13
C HIS A 393 -9.13 16.97 -9.79
N ASP A 394 -10.13 16.17 -9.40
CA ASP A 394 -11.50 16.27 -9.87
C ASP A 394 -12.31 17.19 -8.93
N ALA A 395 -12.83 18.30 -9.45
CA ALA A 395 -13.51 19.31 -8.64
C ALA A 395 -14.76 18.76 -7.94
N MET A 396 -15.50 17.85 -8.59
CA MET A 396 -16.69 17.23 -7.99
C MET A 396 -16.31 16.28 -6.86
N VAL A 397 -15.23 15.49 -7.01
CA VAL A 397 -14.70 14.64 -5.94
C VAL A 397 -14.27 15.47 -4.73
N VAL A 398 -13.50 16.54 -4.97
CA VAL A 398 -13.04 17.43 -3.89
C VAL A 398 -14.21 18.07 -3.16
N GLN A 399 -15.25 18.53 -3.89
CA GLN A 399 -16.43 19.14 -3.26
C GLN A 399 -17.22 18.11 -2.46
N ALA A 400 -17.51 16.93 -3.02
CA ALA A 400 -18.23 15.87 -2.32
C ALA A 400 -17.49 15.41 -1.05
N LYS A 401 -16.15 15.27 -1.11
CA LYS A 401 -15.32 14.97 0.06
C LYS A 401 -15.40 16.07 1.11
N ARG A 402 -15.37 17.35 0.72
CA ARG A 402 -15.50 18.47 1.67
C ARG A 402 -16.85 18.45 2.37
N ASP A 403 -17.93 18.18 1.63
CA ASP A 403 -19.27 18.09 2.19
C ASP A 403 -19.40 16.90 3.16
N ALA A 404 -18.78 15.75 2.85
CA ALA A 404 -18.89 14.53 3.65
C ALA A 404 -17.97 14.51 4.87
N ILE A 405 -16.70 14.92 4.75
CA ILE A 405 -15.69 14.74 5.79
C ILE A 405 -15.09 16.05 6.32
N GLY A 406 -15.56 17.21 5.86
CA GLY A 406 -15.10 18.54 6.30
C GLY A 406 -13.77 18.94 5.68
N GLU A 407 -13.02 19.82 6.35
CA GLU A 407 -11.77 20.38 5.84
C GLU A 407 -10.64 19.34 5.77
N PHE A 408 -9.85 19.43 4.72
CA PHE A 408 -8.69 18.59 4.47
C PHE A 408 -7.59 19.34 3.70
N LYS A 409 -6.38 18.79 3.75
CA LYS A 409 -5.26 19.20 2.90
C LYS A 409 -5.14 18.20 1.74
N VAL A 410 -5.02 18.71 0.51
CA VAL A 410 -4.62 17.89 -0.63
C VAL A 410 -3.10 17.80 -0.66
N SER A 411 -2.58 16.58 -0.81
CA SER A 411 -1.15 16.35 -1.00
C SER A 411 -0.75 16.68 -2.43
N GLU A 412 0.31 17.45 -2.58
CA GLU A 412 0.94 17.73 -3.87
C GLU A 412 2.04 16.72 -4.25
N ILE A 413 2.28 15.72 -3.39
CA ILE A 413 3.32 14.71 -3.60
C ILE A 413 2.80 13.66 -4.58
N ASN A 414 3.40 13.59 -5.76
CA ASN A 414 2.98 12.65 -6.81
C ASN A 414 3.37 11.19 -6.51
N GLU A 415 4.58 10.95 -5.99
CA GLU A 415 5.13 9.62 -5.72
C GLU A 415 5.36 9.43 -4.23
N ALA A 416 4.29 9.58 -3.44
CA ALA A 416 4.34 9.61 -1.98
C ALA A 416 4.88 8.30 -1.37
N GLY A 417 4.59 7.13 -1.97
CA GLY A 417 5.12 5.83 -1.52
C GLY A 417 6.64 5.78 -1.59
N ALA A 418 7.20 6.11 -2.77
CA ALA A 418 8.65 6.14 -2.97
C ALA A 418 9.33 7.24 -2.15
N LEU A 419 8.69 8.41 -1.99
CA LEU A 419 9.24 9.49 -1.15
C LEU A 419 9.28 9.08 0.33
N GLY A 420 8.24 8.43 0.84
CA GLY A 420 8.22 7.90 2.20
C GLY A 420 9.29 6.83 2.40
N ALA A 421 9.49 5.95 1.41
CA ALA A 421 10.56 4.98 1.43
C ALA A 421 11.94 5.66 1.48
N ALA A 422 12.17 6.74 0.70
CA ALA A 422 13.41 7.52 0.75
C ALA A 422 13.64 8.15 2.13
N MET A 423 12.59 8.70 2.78
CA MET A 423 12.68 9.24 4.14
C MET A 423 13.08 8.15 5.15
N PHE A 424 12.52 6.95 5.07
CA PHE A 424 12.95 5.83 5.92
C PHE A 424 14.38 5.38 5.60
N GLY A 425 14.79 5.43 4.33
CA GLY A 425 16.18 5.22 3.94
C GLY A 425 17.13 6.22 4.61
N ALA A 426 16.73 7.51 4.69
CA ALA A 426 17.48 8.53 5.41
C ALA A 426 17.54 8.26 6.92
N ILE A 427 16.44 7.74 7.51
CA ILE A 427 16.40 7.35 8.93
C ILE A 427 17.35 6.16 9.16
N ALA A 428 17.31 5.12 8.32
CA ALA A 428 18.19 3.96 8.42
C ALA A 428 19.68 4.31 8.30
N ALA A 429 20.00 5.33 7.48
CA ALA A 429 21.36 5.86 7.32
C ALA A 429 21.78 6.80 8.46
N GLY A 430 20.90 7.10 9.41
CA GLY A 430 21.18 8.07 10.50
C GLY A 430 21.20 9.54 10.05
N ALA A 431 20.84 9.84 8.82
CA ALA A 431 20.80 11.20 8.27
C ALA A 431 19.52 11.97 8.62
N MET A 432 18.46 11.28 8.99
CA MET A 432 17.17 11.86 9.40
C MET A 432 16.72 11.24 10.73
N GLN A 433 16.18 12.06 11.62
CA GLN A 433 15.59 11.56 12.86
C GLN A 433 14.16 11.05 12.62
N ARG A 434 13.79 9.95 13.24
CA ARG A 434 12.41 9.48 13.28
C ARG A 434 11.54 10.50 14.02
N PRO A 435 10.44 10.98 13.44
CA PRO A 435 9.54 11.89 14.13
C PRO A 435 8.80 11.18 15.28
N ALA A 436 8.37 11.95 16.27
CA ALA A 436 7.42 11.45 17.26
C ALA A 436 6.08 11.08 16.59
N ALA A 437 5.30 10.17 17.19
CA ALA A 437 4.06 9.62 16.62
C ALA A 437 2.96 10.66 16.30
N ASN A 438 3.05 11.86 16.87
CA ASN A 438 2.14 12.98 16.63
C ASN A 438 2.73 14.08 15.73
N ALA A 439 3.92 13.87 15.16
CA ALA A 439 4.63 14.85 14.35
C ALA A 439 4.84 14.35 12.90
N ALA A 440 4.70 15.26 11.94
CA ALA A 440 5.05 14.99 10.56
C ALA A 440 6.58 14.90 10.38
N PRO A 441 7.07 14.06 9.46
CA PRO A 441 8.48 13.98 9.14
C PRO A 441 8.98 15.31 8.54
N ARG A 442 10.28 15.59 8.75
CA ARG A 442 10.94 16.76 8.16
C ARG A 442 12.31 16.37 7.65
N TRP A 443 12.65 16.82 6.47
CA TRP A 443 13.98 16.66 5.92
C TRP A 443 15.00 17.45 6.73
N PRO A 444 16.23 16.92 6.91
CA PRO A 444 17.25 17.55 7.75
C PRO A 444 17.61 18.98 7.33
N ASN A 445 17.69 19.21 6.02
CA ASN A 445 18.11 20.48 5.42
C ASN A 445 16.93 21.25 4.77
N ALA A 446 15.67 20.93 5.11
CA ALA A 446 14.52 21.69 4.61
C ALA A 446 14.53 23.10 5.22
N SER A 447 14.47 24.11 4.35
CA SER A 447 14.38 25.53 4.72
C SER A 447 13.03 25.94 5.30
#